data_371493d246f34c780917adda9a7caf45
#
_entry.id   371493d246f34c780917adda9a7caf45
#
_cell.length_a   1.000
_cell.length_b   1.000
_cell.length_c   1.000
_cell.angle_alpha   90.00
_cell.angle_beta   90.00
_cell.angle_gamma   90.00
#
_symmetry.space_group_name_H-M   'P 1'
#
loop_
_entity.id
_entity.type
_entity.pdbx_description
1 polymer ?
#
loop_
_entity_poly.entity_id
_entity_poly.type
_entity_poly.pdbx_seq_one_letter_code
_entity_poly.pdbx_strand_id
1 'polypeptide(L)'
;AARVDDNYRVIVGVLDGNNYSLLYVGDHEEAYRWGMNKRFVWNEHTQACQLITIQETEETMTIPAHIPTESAFFAGVPEDKLLKVGIPLEIIPQVMTIRSLDDLDELESILPSDAYENLFNLMDGENIDELVAITEEGQAKADEDQLLSSNNRRRFIELTDDDALQHIIEQGMDKWQIFLHP
;
A
#
# COMPACT_ATOMS: atom_id res chain seq x y z
N ALA A 1 -17.64 3.22 2.27
CA ALA A 1 -17.77 3.51 3.70
C ALA A 1 -19.01 2.83 4.28
N ALA A 2 -18.92 2.31 5.49
CA ALA A 2 -20.03 1.77 6.24
C ALA A 2 -20.32 2.64 7.47
N ARG A 3 -21.57 2.64 7.94
CA ARG A 3 -21.98 3.39 9.13
C ARG A 3 -21.69 2.56 10.37
N VAL A 4 -21.01 3.14 11.35
CA VAL A 4 -20.81 2.53 12.68
C VAL A 4 -21.91 3.01 13.62
N ASP A 5 -22.09 4.35 13.71
CA ASP A 5 -23.15 5.00 14.47
C ASP A 5 -23.57 6.34 13.80
N ASP A 6 -24.19 7.26 14.55
CA ASP A 6 -24.62 8.55 14.00
C ASP A 6 -23.45 9.47 13.64
N ASN A 7 -22.32 9.35 14.31
CA ASN A 7 -21.15 10.21 14.15
C ASN A 7 -20.02 9.56 13.35
N TYR A 8 -19.83 8.25 13.50
CA TYR A 8 -18.65 7.55 12.98
C TYR A 8 -18.93 6.72 11.73
N ARG A 9 -17.93 6.69 10.87
CA ARG A 9 -17.88 5.87 9.64
C ARG A 9 -16.60 5.03 9.62
N VAL A 10 -16.70 3.85 9.04
CA VAL A 10 -15.55 3.00 8.72
C VAL A 10 -15.38 2.93 7.21
N ILE A 11 -14.14 3.08 6.75
CA ILE A 11 -13.77 2.79 5.38
C ILE A 11 -13.36 1.33 5.30
N VAL A 12 -13.99 0.61 4.39
CA VAL A 12 -13.77 -0.82 4.18
C VAL A 12 -13.21 -1.02 2.79
N GLY A 13 -12.08 -1.69 2.69
CA GLY A 13 -11.56 -2.25 1.45
C GLY A 13 -12.20 -3.62 1.19
N VAL A 14 -12.51 -3.89 -0.06
CA VAL A 14 -13.02 -5.19 -0.50
C VAL A 14 -11.95 -5.82 -1.39
N LEU A 15 -11.45 -6.97 -1.01
CA LEU A 15 -10.44 -7.71 -1.77
C LEU A 15 -11.10 -8.64 -2.78
N ASP A 16 -11.98 -9.50 -2.29
CA ASP A 16 -12.82 -10.38 -3.08
C ASP A 16 -14.16 -10.58 -2.37
N GLY A 17 -15.10 -11.27 -3.00
CA GLY A 17 -16.50 -11.29 -2.61
C GLY A 17 -16.82 -11.51 -1.14
N ASN A 18 -15.88 -11.97 -0.30
CA ASN A 18 -16.11 -12.26 1.13
C ASN A 18 -15.02 -11.74 2.08
N ASN A 19 -13.92 -11.21 1.54
CA ASN A 19 -12.80 -10.70 2.34
C ASN A 19 -12.84 -9.17 2.39
N TYR A 20 -12.94 -8.63 3.59
CA TYR A 20 -13.03 -7.21 3.86
C TYR A 20 -11.90 -6.77 4.78
N SER A 21 -11.31 -5.62 4.50
CA SER A 21 -10.33 -4.97 5.37
C SER A 21 -10.89 -3.69 5.93
N LEU A 22 -10.81 -3.49 7.24
CA LEU A 22 -11.12 -2.21 7.86
C LEU A 22 -9.89 -1.30 7.71
N LEU A 23 -10.04 -0.22 6.98
CA LEU A 23 -8.92 0.64 6.60
C LEU A 23 -8.82 1.91 7.44
N TYR A 24 -9.95 2.47 7.83
CA TYR A 24 -9.98 3.72 8.57
C TYR A 24 -11.30 3.88 9.32
N VAL A 25 -11.24 4.46 10.52
CA VAL A 25 -12.42 4.87 11.30
C VAL A 25 -12.26 6.32 11.69
N GLY A 26 -13.29 7.12 11.48
CA GLY A 26 -13.31 8.52 11.84
C GLY A 26 -14.73 9.09 11.82
N ASP A 27 -14.85 10.38 12.12
CA ASP A 27 -16.13 11.04 11.94
C ASP A 27 -16.58 11.02 10.46
N HIS A 28 -17.84 11.40 10.24
CA HIS A 28 -18.43 11.31 8.90
C HIS A 28 -17.60 12.05 7.83
N GLU A 29 -17.16 13.27 8.10
CA GLU A 29 -16.44 14.08 7.12
C GLU A 29 -15.00 13.63 6.95
N GLU A 30 -14.32 13.29 8.03
CA GLU A 30 -12.94 12.79 8.01
C GLU A 30 -12.82 11.47 7.27
N ALA A 31 -13.70 10.50 7.57
CA ALA A 31 -13.68 9.20 6.93
C ALA A 31 -13.88 9.31 5.40
N TYR A 32 -14.84 10.13 4.97
CA TYR A 32 -15.02 10.33 3.53
C TYR A 32 -13.83 11.04 2.89
N ARG A 33 -13.30 12.09 3.51
CA ARG A 33 -12.11 12.82 3.01
C ARG A 33 -10.91 11.89 2.90
N TRP A 34 -10.67 11.06 3.93
CA TRP A 34 -9.59 10.08 3.91
C TRP A 34 -9.77 9.05 2.79
N GLY A 35 -10.97 8.52 2.61
CA GLY A 35 -11.25 7.48 1.63
C GLY A 35 -11.32 7.96 0.17
N MET A 36 -11.55 9.24 -0.08
CA MET A 36 -11.69 9.78 -1.45
C MET A 36 -10.40 9.59 -2.28
N ASN A 37 -9.25 9.74 -1.64
CA ASN A 37 -7.95 9.71 -2.30
C ASN A 37 -7.22 8.37 -2.09
N LYS A 38 -7.89 7.34 -1.59
CA LYS A 38 -7.29 6.06 -1.31
C LYS A 38 -7.83 4.98 -2.24
N ARG A 39 -6.92 4.18 -2.78
CA ARG A 39 -7.25 2.95 -3.50
C ARG A 39 -6.64 1.77 -2.77
N PHE A 40 -7.45 0.76 -2.50
CA PHE A 40 -7.01 -0.50 -1.94
C PHE A 40 -6.88 -1.51 -3.08
N VAL A 41 -5.67 -2.03 -3.27
CA VAL A 41 -5.34 -2.94 -4.38
C VAL A 41 -4.62 -4.17 -3.85
N TRP A 42 -4.77 -5.27 -4.58
CA TRP A 42 -3.99 -6.47 -4.39
C TRP A 42 -2.81 -6.48 -5.35
N ASN A 43 -1.61 -6.62 -4.83
CA ASN A 43 -0.42 -6.80 -5.66
C ASN A 43 -0.15 -8.30 -5.83
N GLU A 44 -0.35 -8.81 -7.03
CA GLU A 44 -0.17 -10.23 -7.35
C GLU A 44 1.29 -10.67 -7.24
N HIS A 45 2.25 -9.76 -7.47
CA HIS A 45 3.67 -10.06 -7.42
C HIS A 45 4.23 -10.15 -6.00
N THR A 46 3.70 -9.39 -5.07
CA THR A 46 4.11 -9.44 -3.65
C THR A 46 3.12 -10.21 -2.79
N GLN A 47 1.99 -10.62 -3.37
CA GLN A 47 0.85 -11.23 -2.65
C GLN A 47 0.46 -10.44 -1.40
N ALA A 48 0.46 -9.13 -1.52
CA ALA A 48 0.16 -8.21 -0.43
C ALA A 48 -0.91 -7.19 -0.82
N CYS A 49 -1.70 -6.80 0.18
CA CYS A 49 -2.62 -5.68 0.06
C CYS A 49 -1.85 -4.38 0.15
N GLN A 50 -2.13 -3.46 -0.76
CA GLN A 50 -1.52 -2.14 -0.81
C GLN A 50 -2.59 -1.05 -0.75
N LEU A 51 -2.31 -0.02 0.04
CA LEU A 51 -3.13 1.18 0.11
C LEU A 51 -2.39 2.30 -0.61
N ILE A 52 -2.93 2.73 -1.74
CA ILE A 52 -2.32 3.74 -2.60
C ILE A 52 -3.06 5.06 -2.41
N THR A 53 -2.34 6.17 -2.26
CA THR A 53 -2.90 7.50 -2.29
C THR A 53 -2.92 8.02 -3.72
N ILE A 54 -4.11 8.33 -4.24
CA ILE A 54 -4.27 8.94 -5.56
C ILE A 54 -4.25 10.46 -5.36
N GLN A 55 -3.27 11.14 -5.91
CA GLN A 55 -3.31 12.59 -6.01
C GLN A 55 -4.22 12.96 -7.18
N GLU A 56 -5.37 13.59 -6.90
CA GLU A 56 -6.18 14.23 -7.94
C GLU A 56 -5.41 15.45 -8.47
N THR A 57 -4.61 15.23 -9.47
CA THR A 57 -4.15 16.34 -10.31
C THR A 57 -5.31 16.65 -11.26
N GLU A 58 -5.96 17.80 -11.09
CA GLU A 58 -7.01 18.34 -12.01
C GLU A 58 -6.45 18.69 -13.41
N GLU A 59 -5.27 18.27 -13.74
CA GLU A 59 -4.73 18.42 -15.08
C GLU A 59 -4.69 17.03 -15.74
N THR A 60 -5.38 16.93 -16.86
CA THR A 60 -5.21 15.86 -17.83
C THR A 60 -3.72 15.55 -17.95
N MET A 61 -3.24 14.53 -17.23
CA MET A 61 -1.92 14.00 -17.48
C MET A 61 -1.93 13.43 -18.88
N THR A 62 -1.58 14.28 -19.85
CA THR A 62 -0.83 13.80 -20.99
C THR A 62 0.38 13.13 -20.34
N ILE A 63 0.36 11.80 -20.28
CA ILE A 63 1.53 11.00 -19.96
C ILE A 63 2.62 11.56 -20.85
N PRO A 64 3.62 12.31 -20.36
CA PRO A 64 4.73 12.71 -21.19
C PRO A 64 5.30 11.38 -21.66
N ALA A 65 5.34 11.19 -22.98
CA ALA A 65 6.04 10.06 -23.56
C ALA A 65 7.40 10.01 -22.84
N HIS A 66 7.58 8.99 -22.04
CA HIS A 66 8.70 8.85 -21.15
C HIS A 66 9.99 8.95 -21.97
N ILE A 67 10.64 10.11 -21.93
CA ILE A 67 11.99 10.27 -22.44
C ILE A 67 12.88 9.76 -21.32
N PRO A 68 13.56 8.61 -21.47
CA PRO A 68 14.51 8.13 -20.48
C PRO A 68 15.58 9.22 -20.32
N THR A 69 15.55 9.92 -19.22
CA THR A 69 16.61 10.86 -18.88
C THR A 69 17.71 10.03 -18.24
N GLU A 70 18.88 9.94 -18.87
CA GLU A 70 20.05 9.14 -18.46
C GLU A 70 20.54 9.37 -17.02
N SER A 71 19.91 10.26 -16.28
CA SER A 71 20.24 10.59 -14.89
C SER A 71 19.24 10.10 -13.85
N ALA A 72 18.15 9.43 -14.23
CA ALA A 72 17.18 8.88 -13.28
C ALA A 72 17.64 7.50 -12.79
N PHE A 73 17.55 7.25 -11.48
CA PHE A 73 18.04 6.02 -10.85
C PHE A 73 17.41 4.75 -11.43
N PHE A 74 16.14 4.81 -11.78
CA PHE A 74 15.38 3.64 -12.21
C PHE A 74 15.08 3.61 -13.71
N ALA A 75 15.60 4.54 -14.52
CA ALA A 75 15.31 4.63 -15.96
C ALA A 75 15.67 3.37 -16.77
N GLY A 76 16.61 2.57 -16.29
CA GLY A 76 17.04 1.32 -16.93
C GLY A 76 16.48 0.05 -16.28
N VAL A 77 15.66 0.19 -15.25
CA VAL A 77 15.11 -0.94 -14.51
C VAL A 77 13.84 -1.44 -15.22
N PRO A 78 13.73 -2.75 -15.53
CA PRO A 78 12.52 -3.31 -16.11
C PRO A 78 11.31 -3.14 -15.19
N GLU A 79 10.17 -2.79 -15.77
CA GLU A 79 8.92 -2.56 -15.05
C GLU A 79 8.46 -3.78 -14.25
N ASP A 80 8.64 -4.98 -14.82
CA ASP A 80 8.30 -6.25 -14.15
C ASP A 80 9.09 -6.47 -12.84
N LYS A 81 10.35 -6.00 -12.78
CA LYS A 81 11.15 -6.08 -11.55
C LYS A 81 10.67 -5.08 -10.50
N LEU A 82 10.27 -3.88 -10.92
CA LEU A 82 9.69 -2.89 -10.01
C LEU A 82 8.37 -3.39 -9.40
N LEU A 83 7.52 -4.02 -10.21
CA LEU A 83 6.30 -4.67 -9.72
C LEU A 83 6.60 -5.77 -8.69
N LYS A 84 7.63 -6.59 -8.95
CA LYS A 84 8.03 -7.69 -8.05
C LYS A 84 8.60 -7.21 -6.71
N VAL A 85 9.24 -6.07 -6.66
CA VAL A 85 9.69 -5.46 -5.40
C VAL A 85 8.62 -4.59 -4.72
N GLY A 86 7.38 -4.67 -5.20
CA GLY A 86 6.23 -4.11 -4.51
C GLY A 86 5.79 -2.73 -4.97
N ILE A 87 6.37 -2.19 -6.05
CA ILE A 87 5.94 -0.89 -6.58
C ILE A 87 4.58 -1.05 -7.27
N PRO A 88 3.55 -0.27 -6.92
CA PRO A 88 2.27 -0.29 -7.62
C PRO A 88 2.41 0.19 -9.07
N LEU A 89 1.69 -0.45 -9.98
CA LEU A 89 1.73 -0.15 -11.43
C LEU A 89 1.46 1.34 -11.70
N GLU A 90 0.52 1.93 -10.97
CA GLU A 90 0.11 3.32 -11.13
C GLU A 90 1.22 4.33 -10.77
N ILE A 91 2.19 3.92 -9.94
CA ILE A 91 3.26 4.78 -9.43
C ILE A 91 4.57 4.59 -10.22
N ILE A 92 4.71 3.51 -10.99
CA ILE A 92 5.91 3.22 -11.78
C ILE A 92 6.35 4.42 -12.64
N PRO A 93 5.46 5.14 -13.37
CA PRO A 93 5.89 6.29 -14.17
C PRO A 93 6.58 7.39 -13.34
N GLN A 94 6.16 7.59 -12.09
CA GLN A 94 6.77 8.56 -11.18
C GLN A 94 8.11 8.04 -10.66
N VAL A 95 8.20 6.77 -10.28
CA VAL A 95 9.44 6.11 -9.86
C VAL A 95 10.52 6.22 -10.93
N MET A 96 10.16 6.05 -12.20
CA MET A 96 11.10 6.17 -13.32
C MET A 96 11.68 7.59 -13.49
N THR A 97 11.14 8.60 -12.82
CA THR A 97 11.64 9.98 -12.87
C THR A 97 12.53 10.37 -11.70
N ILE A 98 12.68 9.53 -10.69
CA ILE A 98 13.47 9.79 -9.47
C ILE A 98 14.95 9.99 -9.81
N ARG A 99 15.51 11.11 -9.33
CA ARG A 99 16.91 11.51 -9.52
C ARG A 99 17.66 11.77 -8.23
N SER A 100 16.93 11.91 -7.12
CA SER A 100 17.47 12.22 -5.80
C SER A 100 16.66 11.53 -4.71
N LEU A 101 17.19 11.50 -3.49
CA LEU A 101 16.43 11.07 -2.33
C LEU A 101 15.25 12.00 -2.05
N ASP A 102 15.40 13.30 -2.29
CA ASP A 102 14.30 14.25 -2.11
C ASP A 102 13.11 13.90 -3.02
N ASP A 103 13.35 13.46 -4.27
CA ASP A 103 12.29 13.00 -5.18
C ASP A 103 11.61 11.73 -4.65
N LEU A 104 12.36 10.83 -4.00
CA LEU A 104 11.80 9.63 -3.37
C LEU A 104 10.96 9.99 -2.14
N ASP A 105 11.43 10.93 -1.32
CA ASP A 105 10.72 11.39 -0.12
C ASP A 105 9.38 12.05 -0.49
N GLU A 106 9.28 12.73 -1.63
CA GLU A 106 8.01 13.27 -2.14
C GLU A 106 6.98 12.16 -2.43
N LEU A 107 7.44 10.96 -2.75
CA LEU A 107 6.58 9.80 -3.01
C LEU A 107 6.25 8.98 -1.74
N GLU A 108 6.86 9.26 -0.59
CA GLU A 108 6.63 8.51 0.66
C GLU A 108 5.14 8.42 1.03
N SER A 109 4.40 9.52 0.85
CA SER A 109 2.97 9.57 1.20
C SER A 109 2.05 8.77 0.28
N ILE A 110 2.52 8.39 -0.91
CA ILE A 110 1.74 7.67 -1.93
C ILE A 110 2.22 6.23 -2.14
N LEU A 111 3.49 5.94 -1.80
CA LEU A 111 4.06 4.61 -1.87
C LEU A 111 3.66 3.75 -0.65
N PRO A 112 3.46 2.46 -0.82
CA PRO A 112 3.50 1.51 0.29
C PRO A 112 4.87 1.55 0.98
N SER A 113 4.90 1.41 2.31
CA SER A 113 6.14 1.51 3.10
C SER A 113 7.23 0.55 2.61
N ASP A 114 6.87 -0.70 2.29
CA ASP A 114 7.84 -1.69 1.78
C ASP A 114 8.39 -1.28 0.41
N ALA A 115 7.55 -0.69 -0.45
CA ALA A 115 7.96 -0.20 -1.76
C ALA A 115 8.93 0.97 -1.62
N TYR A 116 8.68 1.88 -0.67
CA TYR A 116 9.57 2.98 -0.36
C TYR A 116 10.93 2.47 0.16
N GLU A 117 10.94 1.53 1.14
CA GLU A 117 12.16 0.92 1.66
C GLU A 117 12.97 0.21 0.57
N ASN A 118 12.30 -0.54 -0.32
CA ASN A 118 12.97 -1.23 -1.41
C ASN A 118 13.59 -0.25 -2.42
N LEU A 119 12.90 0.85 -2.75
CA LEU A 119 13.47 1.90 -3.62
C LEU A 119 14.65 2.59 -2.95
N PHE A 120 14.57 2.87 -1.65
CA PHE A 120 15.66 3.46 -0.89
C PHE A 120 16.91 2.56 -0.91
N ASN A 121 16.74 1.26 -0.65
CA ASN A 121 17.82 0.27 -0.67
C ASN A 121 18.45 0.15 -2.08
N LEU A 122 17.63 0.18 -3.14
CA LEU A 122 18.12 0.19 -4.52
C LEU A 122 18.93 1.45 -4.84
N MET A 123 18.57 2.61 -4.29
CA MET A 123 19.34 3.85 -4.45
C MET A 123 20.64 3.82 -3.66
N ASP A 124 20.69 3.10 -2.53
CA ASP A 124 21.91 2.87 -1.74
C ASP A 124 22.84 1.82 -2.38
N GLY A 125 22.42 1.19 -3.47
CA GLY A 125 23.23 0.30 -4.29
C GLY A 125 22.96 -1.19 -4.12
N GLU A 126 21.84 -1.56 -3.49
CA GLU A 126 21.40 -2.95 -3.45
C GLU A 126 21.01 -3.46 -4.86
N ASN A 127 21.16 -4.77 -5.05
CA ASN A 127 20.85 -5.41 -6.33
C ASN A 127 19.35 -5.73 -6.41
N ILE A 128 18.68 -5.23 -7.44
CA ILE A 128 17.26 -5.49 -7.65
C ILE A 128 16.94 -6.99 -7.76
N ASP A 129 17.84 -7.79 -8.34
CA ASP A 129 17.61 -9.25 -8.48
C ASP A 129 17.66 -9.96 -7.12
N GLU A 130 18.46 -9.46 -6.18
CA GLU A 130 18.50 -9.97 -4.81
C GLU A 130 17.23 -9.60 -4.06
N LEU A 131 16.75 -8.37 -4.19
CA LEU A 131 15.48 -7.95 -3.60
C LEU A 131 14.29 -8.72 -4.16
N VAL A 132 14.26 -8.97 -5.48
CA VAL A 132 13.22 -9.79 -6.11
C VAL A 132 13.27 -11.21 -5.53
N ALA A 133 14.47 -11.82 -5.40
CA ALA A 133 14.60 -13.17 -4.84
C ALA A 133 14.11 -13.24 -3.38
N ILE A 134 14.44 -12.25 -2.55
CA ILE A 134 13.96 -12.16 -1.16
C ILE A 134 12.43 -12.06 -1.12
N THR A 135 11.84 -11.27 -2.00
CA THR A 135 10.39 -11.11 -2.08
C THR A 135 9.71 -12.41 -2.52
N GLU A 136 10.25 -13.09 -3.53
CA GLU A 136 9.75 -14.38 -4.03
C GLU A 136 9.91 -15.52 -2.99
N GLU A 137 11.01 -15.54 -2.23
CA GLU A 137 11.19 -16.51 -1.12
C GLU A 137 10.21 -16.26 0.03
N GLY A 138 9.91 -14.99 0.32
CA GLY A 138 8.89 -14.62 1.29
C GLY A 138 7.49 -15.11 0.90
N GLN A 139 7.20 -15.09 -0.40
CA GLN A 139 5.94 -15.59 -0.97
C GLN A 139 5.83 -17.13 -0.93
N ALA A 140 6.91 -17.83 -1.27
CA ALA A 140 6.93 -19.30 -1.27
C ALA A 140 6.65 -19.94 0.11
N LYS A 141 6.83 -19.14 1.18
CA LYS A 141 6.53 -19.54 2.57
C LYS A 141 5.13 -19.10 3.03
N ALA A 142 4.40 -18.35 2.23
CA ALA A 142 3.02 -17.97 2.50
C ALA A 142 2.13 -19.17 2.13
N ASP A 143 1.84 -20.00 3.14
CA ASP A 143 0.93 -21.14 3.03
C ASP A 143 -0.49 -20.69 2.62
N GLU A 144 -1.25 -21.59 2.08
CA GLU A 144 -2.61 -21.66 1.53
C GLU A 144 -3.59 -20.46 1.77
N ASP A 145 -3.33 -19.55 2.70
CA ASP A 145 -4.11 -18.34 2.92
C ASP A 145 -3.25 -17.09 2.66
N GLN A 146 -3.45 -16.50 1.49
CA GLN A 146 -2.69 -15.34 1.01
C GLN A 146 -2.80 -14.12 1.94
N LEU A 147 -3.90 -13.99 2.69
CA LEU A 147 -4.11 -12.91 3.66
C LEU A 147 -3.21 -13.08 4.90
N LEU A 148 -2.80 -14.30 5.21
CA LEU A 148 -1.94 -14.63 6.34
C LEU A 148 -0.45 -14.56 6.01
N SER A 149 -0.08 -14.12 4.82
CA SER A 149 1.32 -13.93 4.43
C SER A 149 2.05 -13.00 5.42
N SER A 150 3.36 -13.20 5.58
CA SER A 150 4.17 -12.39 6.51
C SER A 150 4.09 -10.89 6.22
N ASN A 151 3.94 -10.52 4.93
CA ASN A 151 3.79 -9.13 4.50
C ASN A 151 2.44 -8.54 4.91
N ASN A 152 1.36 -9.32 4.81
CA ASN A 152 0.04 -8.86 5.24
C ASN A 152 -0.07 -8.81 6.77
N ARG A 153 0.50 -9.78 7.50
CA ARG A 153 0.48 -9.79 8.97
C ARG A 153 1.19 -8.61 9.62
N ARG A 154 2.13 -7.98 8.94
CA ARG A 154 2.76 -6.74 9.42
C ARG A 154 1.86 -5.52 9.30
N ARG A 155 0.87 -5.57 8.40
CA ARG A 155 0.01 -4.44 8.04
C ARG A 155 -1.42 -4.61 8.54
N PHE A 156 -1.87 -5.85 8.72
CA PHE A 156 -3.25 -6.18 9.07
C PHE A 156 -3.28 -7.12 10.25
N ILE A 157 -4.23 -6.91 11.14
CA ILE A 157 -4.53 -7.82 12.24
C ILE A 157 -5.72 -8.67 11.80
N GLU A 158 -5.54 -9.98 11.82
CA GLU A 158 -6.62 -10.92 11.54
C GLU A 158 -7.56 -11.02 12.75
N LEU A 159 -8.85 -10.86 12.50
CA LEU A 159 -9.90 -11.12 13.45
C LEU A 159 -10.56 -12.45 13.09
N THR A 160 -10.30 -13.47 13.88
CA THR A 160 -10.69 -14.86 13.60
C THR A 160 -12.08 -15.23 14.10
N ASP A 161 -12.68 -14.38 14.94
CA ASP A 161 -13.99 -14.64 15.52
C ASP A 161 -14.78 -13.35 15.77
N ASP A 162 -16.11 -13.51 15.86
CA ASP A 162 -17.03 -12.40 16.10
C ASP A 162 -16.85 -11.78 17.49
N ASP A 163 -16.38 -12.55 18.49
CA ASP A 163 -16.15 -12.05 19.84
C ASP A 163 -14.97 -11.10 19.88
N ALA A 164 -13.89 -11.39 19.14
CA ALA A 164 -12.74 -10.49 19.00
C ALA A 164 -13.14 -9.20 18.29
N LEU A 165 -13.94 -9.27 17.23
CA LEU A 165 -14.46 -8.10 16.53
C LEU A 165 -15.37 -7.27 17.45
N GLN A 166 -16.29 -7.91 18.17
CA GLN A 166 -17.19 -7.23 19.10
C GLN A 166 -16.42 -6.54 20.23
N HIS A 167 -15.40 -7.21 20.78
CA HIS A 167 -14.56 -6.63 21.82
C HIS A 167 -13.83 -5.37 21.34
N ILE A 168 -13.37 -5.35 20.11
CA ILE A 168 -12.75 -4.15 19.50
C ILE A 168 -13.78 -3.06 19.29
N ILE A 169 -14.97 -3.37 18.77
CA ILE A 169 -16.06 -2.41 18.53
C ILE A 169 -16.49 -1.74 19.84
N GLU A 170 -16.52 -2.47 20.95
CA GLU A 170 -16.91 -1.98 22.27
C GLU A 170 -15.83 -1.13 22.95
N GLN A 171 -14.58 -1.15 22.46
CA GLN A 171 -13.50 -0.31 22.97
C GLN A 171 -13.67 1.15 22.50
N GLY A 172 -13.21 2.09 23.33
CA GLY A 172 -13.24 3.51 22.98
C GLY A 172 -12.40 3.82 21.72
N MET A 173 -12.74 4.92 21.05
CA MET A 173 -12.13 5.33 19.78
C MET A 173 -10.60 5.47 19.85
N ASP A 174 -10.06 5.89 20.99
CA ASP A 174 -8.62 5.97 21.26
C ASP A 174 -7.91 4.62 21.08
N LYS A 175 -8.56 3.51 21.41
CA LYS A 175 -8.02 2.17 21.21
C LYS A 175 -8.13 1.69 19.76
N TRP A 176 -9.14 2.16 19.05
CA TRP A 176 -9.25 1.91 17.62
C TRP A 176 -8.11 2.55 16.83
N GLN A 177 -7.67 3.74 17.22
CA GLN A 177 -6.53 4.40 16.59
C GLN A 177 -5.25 3.58 16.77
N ILE A 178 -5.01 3.01 17.96
CA ILE A 178 -3.85 2.14 18.22
C ILE A 178 -3.93 0.84 17.41
N PHE A 179 -5.14 0.31 17.19
CA PHE A 179 -5.35 -0.92 16.43
C PHE A 179 -5.11 -0.74 14.93
N LEU A 180 -5.54 0.39 14.36
CA LEU A 180 -5.41 0.69 12.93
C LEU A 180 -4.06 1.32 12.55
N HIS A 181 -3.32 1.82 13.54
CA HIS A 181 -2.01 2.45 13.39
C HIS A 181 -1.08 1.97 14.52
N PRO A 182 -0.64 0.69 14.48
CA PRO A 182 0.28 0.12 15.46
C PRO A 182 1.63 0.81 15.44
#